data_b83eff6581c0a1617ee1024ed9c6b50d
#
_entry.id   b83eff6581c0a1617ee1024ed9c6b50d
#
_cell.length_a   1.000
_cell.length_b   1.000
_cell.length_c   1.000
_cell.angle_alpha   90.00
_cell.angle_beta   90.00
_cell.angle_gamma   90.00
#
_symmetry.space_group_name_H-M   'P 1'
#
loop_
_entity.id
_entity.type
_entity.pdbx_description
1 polymer ?
#
loop_
_entity_poly.entity_id
_entity_poly.type
_entity_poly.pdbx_seq_one_letter_code
_entity_poly.pdbx_strand_id
1 'polypeptide(L)'
;MNEPLTQRTVVDRIDRVAEDVVSLVLRGAAGPLAAWAPGAHIDLALPNWLTRQYSLCGDPADRESYRVAVRHERLSRGGSEYVHRFLRPGRPLDVSLPRNHFPLEPAPAYLFLAGGIGITPVLPMLRAAVAADVPASLVYLGQSVATMPFVDELRSSYGERVRIVATGRQGRPDLAALAAALPPGALVYCCGPAPMLDAVSAAFPADRLRTERFQPMARTFAPNTEFEVVCARSGGTVPVPPDETLLDALNNAGHPLPSGCREGVCGSCELTVLDGGIEHRDDIGAPAGRMYACVSRALSRRLVVDL
;
A
#
# COMPACT_ATOMS: atom_id res chain seq x y z
N MET A 1 25.91 -0.52 -7.55
CA MET A 1 24.58 -1.12 -7.67
C MET A 1 24.04 -1.31 -6.26
N ASN A 2 23.08 -0.48 -5.84
CA ASN A 2 22.38 -0.78 -4.58
C ASN A 2 21.38 -1.89 -4.92
N GLU A 3 21.70 -3.14 -4.53
CA GLU A 3 20.67 -4.18 -4.46
C GLU A 3 19.53 -3.63 -3.62
N PRO A 4 18.27 -3.81 -4.03
CA PRO A 4 17.16 -3.48 -3.17
C PRO A 4 17.36 -4.27 -1.87
N LEU A 5 17.50 -3.54 -0.76
CA LEU A 5 17.67 -4.16 0.54
C LEU A 5 16.44 -5.04 0.81
N THR A 6 16.64 -6.35 0.72
CA THR A 6 15.63 -7.37 1.00
C THR A 6 15.97 -8.08 2.30
N GLN A 7 14.95 -8.60 2.96
CA GLN A 7 15.08 -9.42 4.14
C GLN A 7 14.59 -10.82 3.82
N ARG A 8 15.34 -11.82 4.24
CA ARG A 8 14.94 -13.23 4.14
C ARG A 8 13.99 -13.55 5.27
N THR A 9 12.82 -14.05 4.93
CA THR A 9 11.83 -14.52 5.90
C THR A 9 11.43 -15.97 5.62
N VAL A 10 10.75 -16.57 6.59
CA VAL A 10 10.10 -17.87 6.45
C VAL A 10 8.62 -17.67 6.80
N VAL A 11 7.74 -18.25 6.02
CA VAL A 11 6.32 -18.31 6.36
C VAL A 11 6.15 -19.16 7.61
N ASP A 12 5.85 -18.51 8.73
CA ASP A 12 5.67 -19.20 10.02
C ASP A 12 4.25 -19.79 10.11
N ARG A 13 3.24 -19.00 9.75
CA ARG A 13 1.83 -19.39 9.86
C ARG A 13 0.99 -18.75 8.76
N ILE A 14 -0.07 -19.47 8.38
CA ILE A 14 -1.11 -19.00 7.47
C ILE A 14 -2.45 -19.29 8.13
N ASP A 15 -3.20 -18.25 8.50
CA ASP A 15 -4.51 -18.36 9.15
C ASP A 15 -5.60 -17.82 8.23
N ARG A 16 -6.71 -18.52 8.13
CA ARG A 16 -7.91 -17.96 7.46
C ARG A 16 -8.59 -16.99 8.42
N VAL A 17 -8.67 -15.71 8.05
CA VAL A 17 -9.21 -14.63 8.89
C VAL A 17 -10.54 -14.05 8.37
N ALA A 18 -10.95 -14.44 7.17
CA ALA A 18 -12.27 -14.20 6.58
C ALA A 18 -12.49 -15.18 5.42
N GLU A 19 -13.68 -15.17 4.79
CA GLU A 19 -14.02 -16.13 3.71
C GLU A 19 -12.94 -16.19 2.61
N ASP A 20 -12.53 -15.04 2.11
CA ASP A 20 -11.56 -14.92 1.02
C ASP A 20 -10.25 -14.25 1.47
N VAL A 21 -9.91 -14.30 2.77
CA VAL A 21 -8.72 -13.64 3.30
C VAL A 21 -7.89 -14.58 4.17
N VAL A 22 -6.60 -14.66 3.87
CA VAL A 22 -5.61 -15.32 4.72
C VAL A 22 -4.66 -14.30 5.33
N SER A 23 -4.27 -14.50 6.59
CA SER A 23 -3.20 -13.77 7.27
C SER A 23 -1.93 -14.59 7.19
N LEU A 24 -0.82 -13.99 6.80
CA LEU A 24 0.51 -14.57 6.78
C LEU A 24 1.33 -13.99 7.93
N VAL A 25 1.97 -14.82 8.72
CA VAL A 25 3.02 -14.43 9.64
C VAL A 25 4.35 -14.84 9.03
N LEU A 26 5.25 -13.87 8.85
CA LEU A 26 6.55 -14.01 8.22
C LEU A 26 7.63 -13.77 9.27
N ARG A 27 8.36 -14.79 9.67
CA ARG A 27 9.44 -14.69 10.66
C ARG A 27 10.77 -14.39 9.97
N GLY A 28 11.59 -13.55 10.57
CA GLY A 28 12.97 -13.31 10.12
C GLY A 28 13.78 -14.60 10.12
N ALA A 29 14.45 -14.91 9.00
CA ALA A 29 15.24 -16.14 8.86
C ALA A 29 16.59 -16.06 9.57
N ALA A 30 17.13 -14.86 9.78
CA ALA A 30 18.48 -14.65 10.34
C ALA A 30 18.47 -13.69 11.55
N GLY A 31 17.33 -13.42 12.15
CA GLY A 31 17.18 -12.54 13.29
C GLY A 31 16.09 -11.48 13.10
N PRO A 32 16.11 -10.41 13.92
CA PRO A 32 15.08 -9.39 13.90
C PRO A 32 14.92 -8.73 12.54
N LEU A 33 13.67 -8.45 12.18
CA LEU A 33 13.31 -7.75 10.96
C LEU A 33 13.47 -6.22 11.12
N ALA A 34 13.52 -5.50 10.02
CA ALA A 34 13.59 -4.04 10.04
C ALA A 34 12.39 -3.43 10.78
N ALA A 35 12.64 -2.33 11.52
CA ALA A 35 11.57 -1.58 12.17
C ALA A 35 10.62 -0.99 11.13
N TRP A 36 9.35 -0.83 11.54
CA TRP A 36 8.34 -0.22 10.71
C TRP A 36 7.38 0.62 11.55
N ALA A 37 6.64 1.51 10.91
CA ALA A 37 5.63 2.34 11.54
C ALA A 37 4.24 2.04 10.94
N PRO A 38 3.14 2.30 11.68
CA PRO A 38 1.78 2.13 11.17
C PRO A 38 1.58 2.80 9.82
N GLY A 39 0.92 2.08 8.89
CA GLY A 39 0.77 2.48 7.49
C GLY A 39 1.84 1.93 6.54
N ALA A 40 2.89 1.30 7.07
CA ALA A 40 3.93 0.71 6.24
C ALA A 40 3.45 -0.56 5.51
N HIS A 41 4.09 -0.81 4.37
CA HIS A 41 3.89 -2.00 3.54
C HIS A 41 5.23 -2.61 3.12
N ILE A 42 5.19 -3.85 2.67
CA ILE A 42 6.32 -4.60 2.12
C ILE A 42 5.94 -5.21 0.78
N ASP A 43 6.95 -5.44 -0.06
CA ASP A 43 6.81 -6.30 -1.23
C ASP A 43 7.14 -7.75 -0.84
N LEU A 44 6.32 -8.70 -1.26
CA LEU A 44 6.59 -10.12 -1.19
C LEU A 44 7.08 -10.61 -2.56
N ALA A 45 8.30 -11.13 -2.63
CA ALA A 45 8.79 -11.84 -3.82
C ALA A 45 8.26 -13.28 -3.79
N LEU A 46 7.24 -13.56 -4.57
CA LEU A 46 6.60 -14.87 -4.61
C LEU A 46 7.39 -15.84 -5.51
N PRO A 47 7.41 -17.15 -5.18
CA PRO A 47 8.12 -18.15 -5.98
C PRO A 47 7.68 -18.30 -7.44
N ASN A 48 6.54 -17.76 -7.81
CA ASN A 48 6.06 -17.69 -9.19
C ASN A 48 6.56 -16.43 -9.96
N TRP A 49 7.66 -15.83 -9.50
CA TRP A 49 8.31 -14.64 -10.07
C TRP A 49 7.45 -13.36 -10.02
N LEU A 50 6.39 -13.36 -9.23
CA LEU A 50 5.56 -12.19 -9.03
C LEU A 50 5.95 -11.48 -7.73
N THR A 51 6.10 -10.18 -7.80
CA THR A 51 6.20 -9.32 -6.61
C THR A 51 4.84 -8.70 -6.33
N ARG A 52 4.39 -8.76 -5.06
CA ARG A 52 3.12 -8.16 -4.63
C ARG A 52 3.29 -7.42 -3.32
N GLN A 53 2.63 -6.31 -3.23
CA GLN A 53 2.65 -5.42 -2.08
C GLN A 53 1.53 -5.73 -1.11
N TYR A 54 1.86 -5.69 0.18
CA TYR A 54 0.90 -5.86 1.26
C TYR A 54 1.22 -4.97 2.44
N SER A 55 0.18 -4.30 2.99
CA SER A 55 0.32 -3.50 4.21
C SER A 55 0.64 -4.39 5.39
N LEU A 56 1.56 -3.93 6.23
CA LEU A 56 1.87 -4.56 7.50
C LEU A 56 0.70 -4.32 8.47
N CYS A 57 0.16 -5.39 9.04
CA CYS A 57 -1.01 -5.34 9.94
C CYS A 57 -0.76 -6.01 11.29
N GLY A 58 0.50 -6.35 11.59
CA GLY A 58 0.95 -6.87 12.88
C GLY A 58 1.13 -5.81 13.96
N ASP A 59 1.95 -6.12 14.94
CA ASP A 59 2.40 -5.19 15.96
C ASP A 59 3.74 -4.57 15.53
N PRO A 60 3.87 -3.23 15.40
CA PRO A 60 5.15 -2.60 15.09
C PRO A 60 6.25 -2.85 16.13
N ALA A 61 5.88 -3.19 17.36
CA ALA A 61 6.83 -3.53 18.42
C ALA A 61 7.42 -4.95 18.25
N ASP A 62 6.72 -5.84 17.54
CA ASP A 62 7.25 -7.16 17.20
C ASP A 62 8.30 -7.05 16.09
N ARG A 63 9.55 -7.35 16.47
CA ARG A 63 10.69 -7.33 15.56
C ARG A 63 11.06 -8.72 15.03
N GLU A 64 10.41 -9.76 15.53
CA GLU A 64 10.69 -11.15 15.12
C GLU A 64 9.85 -11.55 13.91
N SER A 65 8.68 -10.90 13.71
CA SER A 65 7.79 -11.24 12.62
C SER A 65 7.09 -10.04 11.98
N TYR A 66 6.73 -10.21 10.70
CA TYR A 66 5.77 -9.36 10.01
C TYR A 66 4.45 -10.11 9.85
N ARG A 67 3.33 -9.39 9.96
CA ARG A 67 2.00 -9.91 9.63
C ARG A 67 1.43 -9.11 8.46
N VAL A 68 0.97 -9.81 7.44
CA VAL A 68 0.22 -9.24 6.31
C VAL A 68 -1.08 -10.03 6.10
N ALA A 69 -2.07 -9.46 5.43
CA ALA A 69 -3.27 -10.18 5.03
C ALA A 69 -3.50 -10.07 3.53
N VAL A 70 -3.90 -11.17 2.92
CA VAL A 70 -4.07 -11.32 1.48
C VAL A 70 -5.49 -11.75 1.17
N ARG A 71 -6.24 -10.86 0.47
CA ARG A 71 -7.53 -11.21 -0.08
C ARG A 71 -7.35 -11.96 -1.40
N HIS A 72 -8.09 -13.03 -1.60
CA HIS A 72 -8.15 -13.74 -2.86
C HIS A 72 -8.91 -12.91 -3.90
N GLU A 73 -8.21 -12.43 -4.92
CA GLU A 73 -8.81 -11.70 -6.03
C GLU A 73 -9.21 -12.68 -7.13
N ARG A 74 -10.48 -12.72 -7.49
CA ARG A 74 -11.01 -13.66 -8.52
C ARG A 74 -10.40 -13.46 -9.89
N LEU A 75 -10.09 -12.19 -10.25
CA LEU A 75 -9.38 -11.81 -11.47
C LEU A 75 -7.90 -11.56 -11.19
N SER A 76 -7.30 -12.40 -10.33
CA SER A 76 -5.91 -12.25 -9.91
C SER A 76 -4.95 -12.34 -11.09
N ARG A 77 -3.94 -11.48 -11.09
CA ARG A 77 -2.74 -11.61 -11.93
C ARG A 77 -1.76 -12.65 -11.36
N GLY A 78 -2.27 -13.69 -10.69
CA GLY A 78 -1.54 -14.84 -10.17
C GLY A 78 -0.95 -14.68 -8.74
N GLY A 79 -0.86 -13.47 -8.17
CA GLY A 79 -0.23 -13.26 -6.86
C GLY A 79 -1.09 -13.78 -5.69
N SER A 80 -2.30 -13.27 -5.51
CA SER A 80 -3.21 -13.72 -4.45
C SER A 80 -3.61 -15.20 -4.62
N GLU A 81 -3.77 -15.64 -5.86
CA GLU A 81 -4.00 -17.04 -6.20
C GLU A 81 -2.86 -17.93 -5.68
N TYR A 82 -1.58 -17.53 -5.94
CA TYR A 82 -0.43 -18.27 -5.46
C TYR A 82 -0.42 -18.37 -3.93
N VAL A 83 -0.65 -17.25 -3.25
CA VAL A 83 -0.68 -17.21 -1.78
C VAL A 83 -1.73 -18.17 -1.23
N HIS A 84 -2.95 -18.15 -1.76
CA HIS A 84 -4.05 -18.96 -1.25
C HIS A 84 -3.90 -20.46 -1.56
N ARG A 85 -3.38 -20.82 -2.74
CA ARG A 85 -3.35 -22.21 -3.18
C ARG A 85 -2.03 -22.92 -2.94
N PHE A 86 -0.91 -22.22 -3.05
CA PHE A 86 0.40 -22.85 -3.15
C PHE A 86 1.37 -22.50 -2.02
N LEU A 87 1.21 -21.33 -1.38
CA LEU A 87 2.07 -20.97 -0.27
C LEU A 87 1.79 -21.86 0.95
N ARG A 88 2.86 -22.23 1.67
CA ARG A 88 2.77 -23.14 2.84
C ARG A 88 3.71 -22.64 3.94
N PRO A 89 3.38 -22.90 5.22
CA PRO A 89 4.34 -22.73 6.32
C PRO A 89 5.65 -23.44 6.05
N GLY A 90 6.76 -22.85 6.50
CA GLY A 90 8.14 -23.32 6.27
C GLY A 90 8.75 -22.83 4.95
N ARG A 91 8.00 -22.20 4.05
CA ARG A 91 8.56 -21.68 2.79
C ARG A 91 9.33 -20.40 3.02
N PRO A 92 10.56 -20.29 2.50
CA PRO A 92 11.31 -19.04 2.50
C PRO A 92 10.67 -18.05 1.52
N LEU A 93 10.63 -16.76 1.92
CA LEU A 93 10.22 -15.64 1.09
C LEU A 93 11.18 -14.48 1.30
N ASP A 94 11.59 -13.85 0.22
CA ASP A 94 12.28 -12.58 0.29
C ASP A 94 11.24 -11.43 0.31
N VAL A 95 11.46 -10.49 1.22
CA VAL A 95 10.59 -9.32 1.37
C VAL A 95 11.41 -8.05 1.30
N SER A 96 10.84 -6.97 0.77
CA SER A 96 11.51 -5.67 0.80
C SER A 96 11.65 -5.14 2.22
N LEU A 97 12.50 -4.14 2.43
CA LEU A 97 12.36 -3.29 3.61
C LEU A 97 10.99 -2.60 3.62
N PRO A 98 10.43 -2.32 4.82
CA PRO A 98 9.19 -1.57 4.94
C PRO A 98 9.32 -0.17 4.32
N ARG A 99 8.32 0.22 3.53
CA ARG A 99 8.11 1.58 3.03
C ARG A 99 6.80 2.11 3.57
N ASN A 100 6.70 3.43 3.78
CA ASN A 100 5.48 4.02 4.33
C ASN A 100 5.10 5.28 3.54
N HIS A 101 4.01 5.19 2.79
CA HIS A 101 3.37 6.29 2.07
C HIS A 101 2.04 6.72 2.72
N PHE A 102 1.70 6.11 3.87
CA PHE A 102 0.48 6.38 4.62
C PHE A 102 0.79 6.50 6.13
N PRO A 103 1.74 7.38 6.52
CA PRO A 103 2.17 7.47 7.91
C PRO A 103 1.07 8.00 8.82
N LEU A 104 1.02 7.50 10.06
CA LEU A 104 0.16 8.06 11.11
C LEU A 104 0.78 9.37 11.61
N GLU A 105 0.22 10.49 11.20
CA GLU A 105 0.64 11.83 11.63
C GLU A 105 0.09 12.13 13.04
N PRO A 106 0.82 12.87 13.89
CA PRO A 106 0.33 13.28 15.21
C PRO A 106 -0.95 14.13 15.11
N ALA A 107 -1.96 13.77 15.91
CA ALA A 107 -3.22 14.49 16.00
C ALA A 107 -3.84 14.33 17.38
N PRO A 108 -4.72 15.27 17.82
CA PRO A 108 -5.40 15.18 19.11
C PRO A 108 -6.48 14.08 19.15
N ALA A 109 -6.95 13.61 18.00
CA ALA A 109 -7.91 12.51 17.87
C ALA A 109 -7.89 11.91 16.46
N TYR A 110 -8.37 10.68 16.32
CA TYR A 110 -8.46 10.00 15.02
C TYR A 110 -9.84 9.40 14.77
N LEU A 111 -10.30 9.55 13.53
CA LEU A 111 -11.38 8.75 12.96
C LEU A 111 -10.78 7.85 11.87
N PHE A 112 -10.84 6.55 12.09
CA PHE A 112 -10.44 5.56 11.10
C PHE A 112 -11.65 5.03 10.34
N LEU A 113 -11.56 4.99 9.01
CA LEU A 113 -12.57 4.45 8.11
C LEU A 113 -11.91 3.36 7.27
N ALA A 114 -12.31 2.11 7.47
CA ALA A 114 -11.75 0.97 6.75
C ALA A 114 -12.81 0.23 5.94
N GLY A 115 -12.48 -0.17 4.71
CA GLY A 115 -13.36 -0.95 3.83
C GLY A 115 -12.74 -2.30 3.44
N GLY A 116 -13.32 -3.41 3.89
CA GLY A 116 -12.83 -4.76 3.58
C GLY A 116 -11.37 -4.97 3.94
N ILE A 117 -10.53 -5.32 2.95
CA ILE A 117 -9.09 -5.54 3.18
C ILE A 117 -8.33 -4.23 3.52
N GLY A 118 -8.92 -3.05 3.29
CA GLY A 118 -8.34 -1.77 3.71
C GLY A 118 -8.21 -1.59 5.23
N ILE A 119 -8.66 -2.56 6.02
CA ILE A 119 -8.36 -2.63 7.46
C ILE A 119 -6.87 -2.85 7.75
N THR A 120 -6.10 -3.41 6.80
CA THR A 120 -4.72 -3.82 7.04
C THR A 120 -3.78 -2.68 7.46
N PRO A 121 -3.73 -1.52 6.79
CA PRO A 121 -2.92 -0.39 7.26
C PRO A 121 -3.52 0.31 8.48
N VAL A 122 -4.85 0.25 8.65
CA VAL A 122 -5.58 0.93 9.72
C VAL A 122 -5.44 0.24 11.06
N LEU A 123 -5.38 -1.09 11.09
CA LEU A 123 -5.28 -1.88 12.32
C LEU A 123 -4.07 -1.47 13.20
N PRO A 124 -2.83 -1.38 12.67
CA PRO A 124 -1.69 -0.90 13.47
C PRO A 124 -1.79 0.58 13.83
N MET A 125 -2.49 1.41 13.04
CA MET A 125 -2.74 2.82 13.39
C MET A 125 -3.66 2.93 14.61
N LEU A 126 -4.76 2.18 14.63
CA LEU A 126 -5.67 2.14 15.77
C LEU A 126 -4.93 1.65 17.04
N ARG A 127 -4.11 0.60 16.90
CA ARG A 127 -3.27 0.08 17.97
C ARG A 127 -2.35 1.16 18.53
N ALA A 128 -1.63 1.87 17.67
CA ALA A 128 -0.71 2.93 18.06
C ALA A 128 -1.43 4.10 18.75
N ALA A 129 -2.57 4.54 18.23
CA ALA A 129 -3.39 5.60 18.83
C ALA A 129 -3.86 5.21 20.24
N VAL A 130 -4.37 3.99 20.40
CA VAL A 130 -4.81 3.48 21.72
C VAL A 130 -3.64 3.33 22.69
N ALA A 131 -2.50 2.83 22.24
CA ALA A 131 -1.30 2.70 23.06
C ALA A 131 -0.74 4.07 23.53
N ALA A 132 -0.94 5.12 22.73
CA ALA A 132 -0.56 6.50 23.06
C ALA A 132 -1.65 7.25 23.85
N ASP A 133 -2.74 6.59 24.25
CA ASP A 133 -3.91 7.18 24.92
C ASP A 133 -4.55 8.35 24.14
N VAL A 134 -4.44 8.32 22.79
CA VAL A 134 -5.09 9.31 21.92
C VAL A 134 -6.51 8.84 21.60
N PRO A 135 -7.54 9.71 21.72
CA PRO A 135 -8.90 9.39 21.32
C PRO A 135 -8.96 8.89 19.88
N ALA A 136 -9.46 7.68 19.70
CA ALA A 136 -9.53 7.07 18.37
C ALA A 136 -10.80 6.21 18.25
N SER A 137 -11.44 6.29 17.09
CA SER A 137 -12.58 5.44 16.72
C SER A 137 -12.40 4.86 15.33
N LEU A 138 -12.94 3.67 15.11
CA LEU A 138 -12.91 2.97 13.82
C LEU A 138 -14.35 2.66 13.37
N VAL A 139 -14.70 3.07 12.15
CA VAL A 139 -15.88 2.58 11.44
C VAL A 139 -15.38 1.62 10.34
N TYR A 140 -15.61 0.34 10.55
CA TYR A 140 -15.16 -0.71 9.67
C TYR A 140 -16.32 -1.26 8.84
N LEU A 141 -16.21 -1.11 7.51
CA LEU A 141 -17.25 -1.44 6.54
C LEU A 141 -16.88 -2.68 5.73
N GLY A 142 -17.87 -3.52 5.46
CA GLY A 142 -17.75 -4.64 4.53
C GLY A 142 -19.13 -5.08 4.07
N GLN A 143 -19.20 -5.89 3.03
CA GLN A 143 -20.48 -6.38 2.51
C GLN A 143 -21.17 -7.28 3.53
N SER A 144 -20.43 -8.18 4.18
CA SER A 144 -20.86 -9.05 5.26
C SER A 144 -19.74 -9.24 6.27
N VAL A 145 -20.07 -9.58 7.51
CA VAL A 145 -19.07 -9.87 8.55
C VAL A 145 -18.15 -11.03 8.15
N ALA A 146 -18.67 -12.02 7.43
CA ALA A 146 -17.91 -13.19 6.98
C ALA A 146 -16.75 -12.84 6.03
N THR A 147 -16.88 -11.74 5.27
CA THR A 147 -15.84 -11.26 4.33
C THR A 147 -14.91 -10.20 4.94
N MET A 148 -15.08 -9.85 6.21
CA MET A 148 -14.32 -8.81 6.91
C MET A 148 -13.25 -9.45 7.81
N PRO A 149 -11.95 -9.34 7.46
CA PRO A 149 -10.92 -9.88 8.34
C PRO A 149 -10.79 -9.15 9.66
N PHE A 150 -10.34 -9.87 10.69
CA PHE A 150 -10.00 -9.33 12.02
C PHE A 150 -11.17 -8.78 12.84
N VAL A 151 -12.43 -9.07 12.50
CA VAL A 151 -13.60 -8.54 13.23
C VAL A 151 -13.57 -8.97 14.71
N ASP A 152 -13.25 -10.22 15.00
CA ASP A 152 -13.22 -10.71 16.38
C ASP A 152 -12.03 -10.14 17.17
N GLU A 153 -10.86 -9.99 16.53
CA GLU A 153 -9.69 -9.29 17.10
C GLU A 153 -10.05 -7.85 17.43
N LEU A 154 -10.69 -7.13 16.51
CA LEU A 154 -11.10 -5.75 16.70
C LEU A 154 -12.11 -5.59 17.85
N ARG A 155 -13.13 -6.43 17.91
CA ARG A 155 -14.15 -6.39 18.97
C ARG A 155 -13.57 -6.68 20.34
N SER A 156 -12.73 -7.72 20.44
CA SER A 156 -12.14 -8.13 21.71
C SER A 156 -11.12 -7.13 22.24
N SER A 157 -10.32 -6.51 21.36
CA SER A 157 -9.23 -5.61 21.76
C SER A 157 -9.67 -4.16 21.96
N TYR A 158 -10.70 -3.70 21.22
CA TYR A 158 -11.02 -2.26 21.16
C TYR A 158 -12.47 -1.92 21.57
N GLY A 159 -13.35 -2.92 21.70
CA GLY A 159 -14.71 -2.73 22.22
C GLY A 159 -15.51 -1.65 21.49
N GLU A 160 -16.03 -0.69 22.24
CA GLU A 160 -16.87 0.41 21.75
C GLU A 160 -16.16 1.39 20.80
N ARG A 161 -14.83 1.37 20.78
CA ARG A 161 -14.06 2.19 19.81
C ARG A 161 -14.24 1.73 18.38
N VAL A 162 -14.80 0.53 18.16
CA VAL A 162 -14.94 -0.11 16.84
C VAL A 162 -16.40 -0.35 16.50
N ARG A 163 -16.86 0.34 15.46
CA ARG A 163 -18.19 0.10 14.87
C ARG A 163 -18.05 -0.75 13.61
N ILE A 164 -18.55 -1.98 13.66
CA ILE A 164 -18.63 -2.89 12.50
C ILE A 164 -19.91 -2.63 11.73
N VAL A 165 -19.82 -2.37 10.43
CA VAL A 165 -20.97 -2.08 9.56
C VAL A 165 -20.99 -3.08 8.40
N ALA A 166 -21.91 -4.06 8.47
CA ALA A 166 -22.20 -4.96 7.36
C ALA A 166 -23.15 -4.27 6.37
N THR A 167 -22.61 -3.63 5.35
CA THR A 167 -23.34 -2.75 4.44
C THR A 167 -24.45 -3.44 3.65
N GLY A 168 -24.34 -4.74 3.42
CA GLY A 168 -25.39 -5.57 2.79
C GLY A 168 -26.67 -5.68 3.62
N ARG A 169 -26.60 -5.42 4.95
CA ARG A 169 -27.76 -5.48 5.86
C ARG A 169 -28.14 -4.13 6.45
N GLN A 170 -27.13 -3.30 6.75
CA GLN A 170 -27.30 -2.05 7.52
C GLN A 170 -27.25 -0.80 6.65
N GLY A 171 -26.93 -0.94 5.35
CA GLY A 171 -26.63 0.19 4.49
C GLY A 171 -25.28 0.83 4.83
N ARG A 172 -24.97 1.94 4.16
CA ARG A 172 -23.75 2.72 4.40
C ARG A 172 -23.96 3.70 5.56
N PRO A 173 -22.94 4.00 6.36
CA PRO A 173 -23.04 4.99 7.42
C PRO A 173 -23.24 6.39 6.82
N ASP A 174 -23.88 7.27 7.60
CA ASP A 174 -23.98 8.69 7.30
C ASP A 174 -22.61 9.36 7.52
N LEU A 175 -21.90 9.63 6.42
CA LEU A 175 -20.59 10.27 6.46
C LEU A 175 -20.68 11.75 6.86
N ALA A 176 -21.78 12.43 6.55
CA ALA A 176 -21.98 13.83 6.94
C ALA A 176 -22.15 13.95 8.46
N ALA A 177 -22.90 13.03 9.07
CA ALA A 177 -23.01 12.98 10.53
C ALA A 177 -21.66 12.66 11.19
N LEU A 178 -20.84 11.76 10.61
CA LEU A 178 -19.49 11.48 11.12
C LEU A 178 -18.56 12.70 10.99
N ALA A 179 -18.63 13.42 9.89
CA ALA A 179 -17.85 14.64 9.68
C ALA A 179 -18.25 15.75 10.66
N ALA A 180 -19.56 15.94 10.90
CA ALA A 180 -20.07 16.92 11.86
C ALA A 180 -19.68 16.61 13.31
N ALA A 181 -19.52 15.32 13.66
CA ALA A 181 -19.11 14.87 14.98
C ALA A 181 -17.58 14.87 15.20
N LEU A 182 -16.79 15.21 14.18
CA LEU A 182 -15.34 15.13 14.21
C LEU A 182 -14.75 16.20 15.16
N PRO A 183 -13.98 15.84 16.19
CA PRO A 183 -13.37 16.80 17.09
C PRO A 183 -12.45 17.81 16.37
N PRO A 184 -12.28 19.03 16.91
CA PRO A 184 -11.31 19.98 16.37
C PRO A 184 -9.90 19.37 16.28
N GLY A 185 -9.22 19.56 15.13
CA GLY A 185 -7.87 19.05 14.89
C GLY A 185 -7.75 17.54 14.67
N ALA A 186 -8.84 16.77 14.79
CA ALA A 186 -8.79 15.32 14.52
C ALA A 186 -8.46 15.03 13.06
N LEU A 187 -7.67 13.99 12.80
CA LEU A 187 -7.39 13.48 11.46
C LEU A 187 -8.28 12.27 11.13
N VAL A 188 -8.64 12.17 9.87
CA VAL A 188 -9.41 11.07 9.30
C VAL A 188 -8.51 10.23 8.41
N TYR A 189 -8.40 8.95 8.69
CA TYR A 189 -7.66 8.00 7.87
C TYR A 189 -8.63 7.06 7.18
N CYS A 190 -8.54 6.93 5.87
CA CYS A 190 -9.43 6.06 5.11
C CYS A 190 -8.67 5.15 4.15
N CYS A 191 -8.92 3.83 4.23
CA CYS A 191 -8.48 2.86 3.26
C CYS A 191 -9.60 1.89 2.90
N GLY A 192 -9.86 1.70 1.60
CA GLY A 192 -10.96 0.87 1.12
C GLY A 192 -11.15 0.97 -0.39
N PRO A 193 -12.26 0.41 -0.91
CA PRO A 193 -12.55 0.45 -2.34
C PRO A 193 -12.83 1.88 -2.84
N ALA A 194 -12.55 2.13 -4.13
CA ALA A 194 -12.64 3.45 -4.75
C ALA A 194 -13.97 4.19 -4.46
N PRO A 195 -15.17 3.58 -4.56
CA PRO A 195 -16.42 4.29 -4.25
C PRO A 195 -16.54 4.74 -2.78
N MET A 196 -15.86 4.06 -1.85
CA MET A 196 -15.82 4.49 -0.45
C MET A 196 -14.88 5.68 -0.29
N LEU A 197 -13.71 5.62 -0.90
CA LEU A 197 -12.73 6.71 -0.86
C LEU A 197 -13.29 7.99 -1.48
N ASP A 198 -14.00 7.87 -2.60
CA ASP A 198 -14.63 9.01 -3.28
C ASP A 198 -15.73 9.65 -2.41
N ALA A 199 -16.57 8.82 -1.77
CA ALA A 199 -17.60 9.31 -0.85
C ALA A 199 -17.00 9.99 0.39
N VAL A 200 -15.92 9.43 0.95
CA VAL A 200 -15.20 10.01 2.10
C VAL A 200 -14.53 11.32 1.70
N SER A 201 -13.89 11.38 0.53
CA SER A 201 -13.25 12.60 0.03
C SER A 201 -14.26 13.74 -0.22
N ALA A 202 -15.50 13.42 -0.56
CA ALA A 202 -16.56 14.40 -0.69
C ALA A 202 -17.14 14.88 0.65
N ALA A 203 -17.04 14.07 1.71
CA ALA A 203 -17.67 14.36 3.00
C ALA A 203 -16.73 15.03 4.02
N PHE A 204 -15.42 14.83 3.89
CA PHE A 204 -14.43 15.32 4.87
C PHE A 204 -13.51 16.38 4.28
N PRO A 205 -13.08 17.41 5.07
CA PRO A 205 -12.10 18.40 4.63
C PRO A 205 -10.77 17.76 4.20
N ALA A 206 -10.24 18.20 3.06
CA ALA A 206 -9.04 17.60 2.45
C ALA A 206 -7.79 17.75 3.33
N ASP A 207 -7.66 18.84 4.09
CA ASP A 207 -6.55 19.08 5.03
C ASP A 207 -6.54 18.11 6.21
N ARG A 208 -7.72 17.56 6.56
CA ARG A 208 -7.89 16.60 7.67
C ARG A 208 -7.97 15.15 7.22
N LEU A 209 -8.02 14.88 5.92
CA LEU A 209 -8.20 13.55 5.35
C LEU A 209 -6.87 13.00 4.82
N ARG A 210 -6.58 11.74 5.19
CA ARG A 210 -5.50 10.92 4.64
C ARG A 210 -6.11 9.65 4.04
N THR A 211 -5.78 9.34 2.80
CA THR A 211 -6.33 8.17 2.11
C THR A 211 -5.23 7.29 1.55
N GLU A 212 -5.42 5.98 1.60
CA GLU A 212 -4.60 5.01 0.89
C GLU A 212 -5.44 4.21 -0.09
N ARG A 213 -4.89 3.97 -1.30
CA ARG A 213 -5.51 3.20 -2.38
C ARG A 213 -4.65 1.99 -2.70
N PHE A 214 -5.28 0.83 -2.87
CA PHE A 214 -4.60 -0.40 -3.32
C PHE A 214 -4.72 -0.62 -4.83
N GLN A 215 -5.55 0.16 -5.49
CA GLN A 215 -5.76 0.14 -6.93
C GLN A 215 -5.61 1.56 -7.48
N PRO A 216 -5.03 1.73 -8.67
CA PRO A 216 -4.87 3.05 -9.26
C PRO A 216 -6.23 3.67 -9.61
N MET A 217 -6.25 4.99 -9.61
CA MET A 217 -7.40 5.73 -10.14
C MET A 217 -7.47 5.59 -11.65
N ALA A 218 -8.67 5.40 -12.18
CA ALA A 218 -8.89 5.52 -13.62
C ALA A 218 -8.67 6.99 -14.02
N ARG A 219 -7.61 7.25 -14.78
CA ARG A 219 -7.31 8.58 -15.35
C ARG A 219 -7.10 8.45 -16.84
N THR A 220 -7.51 9.48 -17.58
CA THR A 220 -7.19 9.60 -18.99
C THR A 220 -6.03 10.58 -19.15
N PHE A 221 -4.97 10.12 -19.81
CA PHE A 221 -3.81 10.94 -20.13
C PHE A 221 -3.79 11.27 -21.62
N ALA A 222 -3.03 12.29 -21.99
CA ALA A 222 -2.73 12.54 -23.40
C ALA A 222 -2.01 11.32 -24.02
N PRO A 223 -2.10 11.13 -25.34
CA PRO A 223 -1.35 10.06 -26.01
C PRO A 223 0.14 10.14 -25.66
N ASN A 224 0.73 8.96 -25.40
CA ASN A 224 2.14 8.89 -25.09
C ASN A 224 2.98 9.37 -26.26
N THR A 225 4.07 10.09 -25.95
CA THR A 225 5.11 10.48 -26.92
C THR A 225 6.40 9.77 -26.54
N GLU A 226 7.26 9.52 -27.52
CA GLU A 226 8.62 9.04 -27.28
C GLU A 226 9.47 10.10 -26.57
N PHE A 227 10.41 9.66 -25.76
CA PHE A 227 11.41 10.51 -25.12
C PHE A 227 12.70 9.71 -24.87
N GLU A 228 13.78 10.41 -24.55
CA GLU A 228 15.08 9.82 -24.24
C GLU A 228 15.40 9.97 -22.75
N VAL A 229 16.05 8.97 -22.17
CA VAL A 229 16.55 9.02 -20.80
C VAL A 229 18.05 8.86 -20.79
N VAL A 230 18.74 9.84 -20.21
CA VAL A 230 20.19 9.82 -20.00
C VAL A 230 20.48 9.33 -18.60
N CYS A 231 21.22 8.23 -18.48
CA CYS A 231 21.67 7.65 -17.22
C CYS A 231 22.99 8.34 -16.80
N ALA A 232 22.90 9.24 -15.81
CA ALA A 232 24.01 10.14 -15.47
C ALA A 232 25.22 9.43 -14.87
N ARG A 233 25.02 8.34 -14.11
CA ARG A 233 26.11 7.58 -13.46
C ARG A 233 26.65 6.45 -14.31
N SER A 234 25.77 5.65 -14.90
CA SER A 234 26.17 4.49 -15.71
C SER A 234 26.53 4.85 -17.15
N GLY A 235 26.17 6.07 -17.57
CA GLY A 235 26.32 6.53 -18.95
C GLY A 235 25.26 5.95 -19.89
N GLY A 236 25.22 6.50 -21.09
CA GLY A 236 24.30 6.05 -22.13
C GLY A 236 22.96 6.77 -22.14
N THR A 237 22.25 6.58 -23.26
CA THR A 237 20.92 7.12 -23.49
C THR A 237 19.99 5.98 -23.87
N VAL A 238 18.85 5.92 -23.22
CA VAL A 238 17.82 4.88 -23.42
C VAL A 238 16.60 5.53 -24.06
N PRO A 239 16.20 5.13 -25.28
CA PRO A 239 14.94 5.57 -25.87
C PRO A 239 13.75 4.91 -25.16
N VAL A 240 12.69 5.68 -24.96
CA VAL A 240 11.43 5.20 -24.36
C VAL A 240 10.30 5.41 -25.35
N PRO A 241 9.89 4.36 -26.10
CA PRO A 241 8.81 4.44 -27.07
C PRO A 241 7.45 4.75 -26.43
N PRO A 242 6.45 5.18 -27.22
CA PRO A 242 5.12 5.50 -26.69
C PRO A 242 4.40 4.30 -26.04
N ASP A 243 4.65 3.09 -26.50
CA ASP A 243 4.03 1.83 -26.08
C ASP A 243 4.79 1.09 -24.97
N GLU A 244 5.93 1.65 -24.52
CA GLU A 244 6.75 1.08 -23.44
C GLU A 244 6.78 1.99 -22.22
N THR A 245 6.87 1.40 -21.02
CA THR A 245 7.09 2.16 -19.78
C THR A 245 8.57 2.52 -19.63
N LEU A 246 8.89 3.62 -18.94
CA LEU A 246 10.27 3.95 -18.59
C LEU A 246 10.94 2.80 -17.81
N LEU A 247 10.19 2.14 -16.91
CA LEU A 247 10.67 0.98 -16.16
C LEU A 247 11.13 -0.15 -17.09
N ASP A 248 10.32 -0.48 -18.10
CA ASP A 248 10.64 -1.59 -19.01
C ASP A 248 11.80 -1.22 -19.93
N ALA A 249 11.81 -0.01 -20.47
CA ALA A 249 12.91 0.48 -21.31
C ALA A 249 14.26 0.44 -20.57
N LEU A 250 14.29 0.91 -19.31
CA LEU A 250 15.52 0.86 -18.50
C LEU A 250 15.93 -0.59 -18.18
N ASN A 251 14.99 -1.45 -17.81
CA ASN A 251 15.29 -2.86 -17.54
C ASN A 251 15.84 -3.57 -18.79
N ASN A 252 15.24 -3.34 -19.95
CA ASN A 252 15.68 -3.90 -21.23
C ASN A 252 17.07 -3.37 -21.66
N ALA A 253 17.41 -2.14 -21.27
CA ALA A 253 18.72 -1.54 -21.53
C ALA A 253 19.80 -1.96 -20.50
N GLY A 254 19.49 -2.84 -19.55
CA GLY A 254 20.45 -3.32 -18.55
C GLY A 254 20.57 -2.43 -17.31
N HIS A 255 19.61 -1.55 -17.07
CA HIS A 255 19.50 -0.71 -15.87
C HIS A 255 18.30 -1.19 -15.00
N PRO A 256 18.40 -2.33 -14.30
CA PRO A 256 17.29 -2.91 -13.59
C PRO A 256 16.82 -2.04 -12.44
N LEU A 257 15.52 -1.75 -12.39
CA LEU A 257 14.85 -1.07 -11.30
C LEU A 257 13.94 -2.03 -10.53
N PRO A 258 13.86 -1.90 -9.21
CA PRO A 258 12.87 -2.64 -8.43
C PRO A 258 11.46 -2.30 -8.91
N SER A 259 10.56 -3.30 -8.93
CA SER A 259 9.16 -3.04 -9.26
C SER A 259 8.23 -4.02 -8.54
N GLY A 260 7.18 -3.49 -7.90
CA GLY A 260 6.16 -4.27 -7.21
C GLY A 260 4.83 -4.26 -7.95
N CYS A 261 4.03 -3.20 -7.80
CA CYS A 261 2.68 -3.10 -8.36
C CYS A 261 2.64 -2.88 -9.88
N ARG A 262 3.56 -2.11 -10.43
CA ARG A 262 3.59 -1.62 -11.82
C ARG A 262 2.39 -0.72 -12.18
N GLU A 263 1.77 -0.10 -11.18
CA GLU A 263 0.52 0.67 -11.28
C GLU A 263 0.61 2.05 -10.60
N GLY A 264 1.80 2.48 -10.14
CA GLY A 264 1.99 3.81 -9.53
C GLY A 264 1.40 3.96 -8.12
N VAL A 265 1.20 2.86 -7.38
CA VAL A 265 0.59 2.88 -6.03
C VAL A 265 1.53 2.34 -4.93
N CYS A 266 2.78 1.94 -5.26
CA CYS A 266 3.65 1.28 -4.28
C CYS A 266 5.00 1.94 -4.04
N GLY A 267 5.45 2.80 -4.92
CA GLY A 267 6.74 3.48 -4.79
C GLY A 267 7.99 2.63 -5.05
N SER A 268 7.88 1.32 -5.38
CA SER A 268 9.07 0.45 -5.54
C SER A 268 10.00 0.89 -6.67
N CYS A 269 9.44 1.48 -7.74
CA CYS A 269 10.19 1.90 -8.93
C CYS A 269 10.53 3.40 -8.91
N GLU A 270 10.78 3.94 -7.71
CA GLU A 270 11.17 5.34 -7.56
C GLU A 270 12.51 5.59 -8.20
N LEU A 271 12.59 6.69 -8.98
CA LEU A 271 13.75 7.11 -9.70
C LEU A 271 14.01 8.61 -9.48
N THR A 272 15.25 8.98 -9.19
CA THR A 272 15.64 10.39 -9.06
C THR A 272 15.85 11.00 -10.45
N VAL A 273 15.18 12.12 -10.71
CA VAL A 273 15.32 12.91 -11.94
C VAL A 273 16.18 14.12 -11.62
N LEU A 274 17.29 14.25 -12.35
CA LEU A 274 18.27 15.33 -12.20
C LEU A 274 17.91 16.53 -13.10
N ASP A 275 17.32 16.26 -14.28
CA ASP A 275 16.91 17.30 -15.23
C ASP A 275 15.77 16.79 -16.13
N GLY A 276 14.91 17.71 -16.57
CA GLY A 276 13.75 17.45 -17.43
C GLY A 276 12.42 17.52 -16.70
N GLY A 277 11.33 17.73 -17.46
CA GLY A 277 9.98 17.81 -16.94
C GLY A 277 9.34 16.42 -16.74
N ILE A 278 8.69 16.20 -15.60
CA ILE A 278 8.04 14.93 -15.26
C ILE A 278 6.52 15.07 -15.39
N GLU A 279 5.88 14.14 -16.10
CA GLU A 279 4.45 13.92 -16.07
C GLU A 279 4.15 12.82 -15.02
N HIS A 280 3.73 13.26 -13.83
CA HIS A 280 3.37 12.34 -12.76
C HIS A 280 2.03 11.67 -13.06
N ARG A 281 2.04 10.32 -13.07
CA ARG A 281 0.85 9.49 -13.31
C ARG A 281 0.56 8.53 -12.16
N ASP A 282 1.29 8.65 -11.08
CA ASP A 282 1.10 7.89 -9.84
C ASP A 282 -0.02 8.48 -8.96
N ASP A 283 -0.49 7.67 -8.01
CA ASP A 283 -1.53 8.05 -7.05
C ASP A 283 -0.99 8.30 -5.64
N ILE A 284 0.31 8.11 -5.42
CA ILE A 284 0.93 8.27 -4.10
C ILE A 284 1.68 9.59 -3.93
N GLY A 285 1.89 10.32 -5.02
CA GLY A 285 2.60 11.60 -5.01
C GLY A 285 4.11 11.42 -4.87
N ALA A 286 4.82 11.37 -5.98
CA ALA A 286 6.28 11.31 -5.95
C ALA A 286 6.87 12.59 -5.33
N PRO A 287 7.92 12.47 -4.48
CA PRO A 287 8.63 13.64 -3.96
C PRO A 287 9.22 14.51 -5.08
N ALA A 288 9.48 15.78 -4.79
CA ALA A 288 10.10 16.69 -5.75
C ALA A 288 11.42 16.11 -6.32
N GLY A 289 11.57 16.16 -7.64
CA GLY A 289 12.72 15.58 -8.33
C GLY A 289 12.73 14.07 -8.41
N ARG A 290 11.62 13.39 -8.11
CA ARG A 290 11.48 11.94 -8.21
C ARG A 290 10.27 11.57 -9.05
N MET A 291 10.31 10.36 -9.64
CA MET A 291 9.20 9.81 -10.40
C MET A 291 9.09 8.31 -10.17
N TYR A 292 7.92 7.74 -10.46
CA TYR A 292 7.73 6.28 -10.48
C TYR A 292 7.75 5.78 -11.92
N ALA A 293 8.84 5.09 -12.27
CA ALA A 293 9.17 4.71 -13.64
C ALA A 293 8.13 3.78 -14.33
N CYS A 294 7.29 3.09 -13.56
CA CYS A 294 6.29 2.17 -14.12
C CYS A 294 5.07 2.86 -14.76
N VAL A 295 4.79 4.13 -14.42
CA VAL A 295 3.61 4.85 -14.93
C VAL A 295 3.91 6.26 -15.42
N SER A 296 4.84 6.97 -14.76
CA SER A 296 5.15 8.36 -15.08
C SER A 296 5.98 8.47 -16.37
N ARG A 297 5.85 9.59 -17.06
CA ARG A 297 6.54 9.87 -18.33
C ARG A 297 7.24 11.23 -18.30
N ALA A 298 7.94 11.56 -19.38
CA ALA A 298 8.53 12.88 -19.55
C ALA A 298 7.53 13.86 -20.19
N LEU A 299 7.54 15.10 -19.73
CA LEU A 299 6.94 16.26 -20.43
C LEU A 299 7.91 16.85 -21.47
N SER A 300 9.21 16.59 -21.31
CA SER A 300 10.27 17.01 -22.21
C SER A 300 10.71 15.86 -23.11
N ARG A 301 11.40 16.18 -24.22
CA ARG A 301 11.96 15.12 -25.10
C ARG A 301 13.08 14.31 -24.43
N ARG A 302 13.61 14.80 -23.31
CA ARG A 302 14.75 14.21 -22.62
C ARG A 302 14.57 14.34 -21.11
N LEU A 303 14.91 13.26 -20.37
CA LEU A 303 15.14 13.27 -18.94
C LEU A 303 16.60 12.91 -18.64
N VAL A 304 17.16 13.46 -17.57
CA VAL A 304 18.42 13.00 -16.98
C VAL A 304 18.11 12.38 -15.62
N VAL A 305 18.53 11.15 -15.42
CA VAL A 305 18.23 10.37 -14.21
C VAL A 305 19.50 9.93 -13.49
N ASP A 306 19.40 9.73 -12.18
CA ASP A 306 20.51 9.33 -11.32
C ASP A 306 20.69 7.79 -11.33
N LEU A 307 21.08 7.24 -12.50
CA LEU A 307 21.39 5.83 -12.74
C LEU A 307 22.79 5.64 -13.31
#